data_5b4b9f143cba3385c27e347ea29b8b29
#
_entry.id   5b4b9f143cba3385c27e347ea29b8b29
#
_cell.length_a   1.000
_cell.length_b   1.000
_cell.length_c   1.000
_cell.angle_alpha   90.00
_cell.angle_beta   90.00
_cell.angle_gamma   90.00
#
_symmetry.space_group_name_H-M   'P 1'
#
loop_
_entity.id
_entity.type
_entity.pdbx_description
1 polymer ?
#
loop_
_entity_poly.entity_id
_entity_poly.type
_entity_poly.pdbx_seq_one_letter_code
_entity_poly.pdbx_strand_id
1 'polypeptide(L)'
;MDAETDIAWDSCAMHILVGAQMLDRGFTIENLATTYMPRYSQTVTNSDTIQQRCRFFGYKMPYIRSCRVFLPSISIQYYLEYVKMEEELRSVLASCDSLVSAERKLLLSDDKLRPTRQNVLPISVVKSRLTGLHLTNAFNDAKLIRHNDSVIEEFLFAHKAHLNDITFDGSAETYRHRGFKVPVKEAIEFLSNFQYRHYEDVMRKAATIRYLRYLSSLDSEDAISFVYFIEMAYSMKKPRERALDPTLHKLTGNIYEGYNKNYVGDQKIVMPDSITIQLYDVMFKNHQTIGFPDRAYTLAFNYPNKLQAVYYSAESKYQDDSIDEED
;
A
#
# COMPACT_ATOMS: atom_id res chain seq x y z
N MET A 1 23.68 14.86 35.14
CA MET A 1 24.95 14.34 34.61
C MET A 1 25.37 15.34 33.57
N ASP A 2 26.44 16.03 33.89
CA ASP A 2 27.01 17.00 32.99
C ASP A 2 27.59 16.27 31.77
N ALA A 3 27.46 16.89 30.59
CA ALA A 3 27.81 16.31 29.29
C ALA A 3 29.33 16.09 29.07
N GLU A 4 30.14 16.21 30.09
CA GLU A 4 31.59 16.18 30.06
C GLU A 4 32.23 15.06 30.92
N THR A 5 31.49 14.00 31.23
CA THR A 5 32.12 12.86 31.91
C THR A 5 32.88 12.04 30.85
N ASP A 6 34.14 12.34 30.68
CA ASP A 6 35.06 11.53 29.89
C ASP A 6 35.11 10.11 30.46
N ILE A 7 34.77 9.14 29.63
CA ILE A 7 34.88 7.74 30.00
C ILE A 7 36.34 7.32 29.88
N ALA A 8 36.93 6.89 30.98
CA ALA A 8 38.31 6.40 31.00
C ALA A 8 38.37 5.00 30.35
N TRP A 9 38.32 4.96 29.02
CA TRP A 9 38.28 3.72 28.21
C TRP A 9 39.46 2.78 28.48
N ASP A 10 40.62 3.32 28.84
CA ASP A 10 41.83 2.55 29.10
C ASP A 10 41.89 1.97 30.52
N SER A 11 40.93 2.28 31.37
CA SER A 11 40.95 1.84 32.78
C SER A 11 40.65 0.36 32.97
N CYS A 12 39.96 -0.26 32.03
CA CYS A 12 39.63 -1.70 32.07
C CYS A 12 39.32 -2.25 30.65
N ALA A 13 39.48 -3.58 30.53
CA ALA A 13 39.27 -4.26 29.24
C ALA A 13 37.80 -4.35 28.80
N MET A 14 36.85 -4.17 29.72
CA MET A 14 35.41 -4.24 29.44
C MET A 14 34.66 -3.15 30.19
N HIS A 15 33.70 -2.54 29.51
CA HIS A 15 32.86 -1.49 30.08
C HIS A 15 31.38 -1.87 29.95
N ILE A 16 30.58 -1.58 30.97
CA ILE A 16 29.13 -1.66 30.92
C ILE A 16 28.59 -0.24 31.07
N LEU A 17 27.96 0.25 30.00
CA LEU A 17 27.38 1.57 29.99
C LEU A 17 25.85 1.45 30.22
N VAL A 18 25.37 2.13 31.23
CA VAL A 18 23.92 2.17 31.55
C VAL A 18 23.43 3.59 31.37
N GLY A 19 22.46 3.76 30.48
CA GLY A 19 21.88 5.07 30.22
C GLY A 19 20.49 4.95 29.64
N ALA A 20 19.74 6.05 29.73
CA ALA A 20 18.42 6.14 29.12
C ALA A 20 18.54 6.67 27.68
N GLN A 21 17.78 7.73 27.36
CA GLN A 21 17.76 8.32 26.00
C GLN A 21 19.11 8.95 25.57
N MET A 22 20.01 9.24 26.48
CA MET A 22 21.33 9.78 26.18
C MET A 22 22.17 8.80 25.34
N LEU A 23 22.01 7.50 25.56
CA LEU A 23 22.69 6.49 24.75
C LEU A 23 22.05 6.30 23.37
N ASP A 24 20.85 6.79 23.16
CA ASP A 24 20.13 6.65 21.87
C ASP A 24 20.67 7.63 20.81
N ARG A 25 21.21 8.80 21.21
CA ARG A 25 21.56 9.88 20.29
C ARG A 25 22.86 10.60 20.69
N GLY A 26 23.58 11.08 19.69
CA GLY A 26 24.71 11.99 19.88
C GLY A 26 25.97 11.41 20.54
N PHE A 27 25.97 10.12 20.89
CA PHE A 27 27.08 9.47 21.54
C PHE A 27 27.53 8.24 20.75
N THR A 28 28.76 8.24 20.27
CA THR A 28 29.35 7.10 19.54
C THR A 28 30.09 6.19 20.51
N ILE A 29 29.75 4.91 20.51
CA ILE A 29 30.39 3.89 21.31
C ILE A 29 31.21 3.00 20.38
N GLU A 30 32.50 3.22 20.33
CA GLU A 30 33.40 2.36 19.58
C GLU A 30 33.46 0.97 20.21
N ASN A 31 33.70 -0.06 19.41
CA ASN A 31 33.77 -1.45 19.85
C ASN A 31 32.57 -1.99 20.64
N LEU A 32 31.39 -1.38 20.49
CA LEU A 32 30.17 -1.86 21.13
C LEU A 32 29.82 -3.25 20.61
N ALA A 33 29.99 -4.27 21.43
CA ALA A 33 29.70 -5.66 21.08
C ALA A 33 28.29 -6.10 21.51
N THR A 34 27.80 -5.68 22.66
CA THR A 34 26.52 -6.11 23.19
C THR A 34 25.59 -4.92 23.48
N THR A 35 24.38 -4.97 22.98
CA THR A 35 23.35 -3.97 23.26
C THR A 35 22.12 -4.65 23.89
N TYR A 36 21.67 -4.13 25.02
CA TYR A 36 20.48 -4.57 25.70
C TYR A 36 19.47 -3.43 25.78
N MET A 37 18.36 -3.54 25.05
CA MET A 37 17.32 -2.51 24.97
C MET A 37 15.95 -3.08 25.38
N PRO A 38 15.58 -3.04 26.66
CA PRO A 38 14.30 -3.59 27.12
C PRO A 38 13.11 -2.70 26.83
N ARG A 39 13.34 -1.42 26.49
CA ARG A 39 12.28 -0.46 26.20
C ARG A 39 11.82 -0.53 24.75
N TYR A 40 10.52 -0.45 24.55
CA TYR A 40 9.88 -0.34 23.25
C TYR A 40 8.68 0.62 23.32
N SER A 41 8.27 1.13 22.17
CA SER A 41 7.05 1.93 22.07
C SER A 41 5.83 1.02 22.06
N GLN A 42 4.87 1.31 22.93
CA GLN A 42 3.61 0.57 22.98
C GLN A 42 2.60 1.05 21.90
N THR A 43 2.85 2.21 21.31
CA THR A 43 1.93 2.82 20.34
C THR A 43 2.51 2.82 18.94
N VAL A 44 3.25 3.88 18.60
CA VAL A 44 3.82 4.08 17.26
C VAL A 44 5.30 4.33 17.38
N THR A 45 6.09 3.64 16.55
CA THR A 45 7.54 3.81 16.49
C THR A 45 7.91 4.54 15.20
N ASN A 46 8.88 5.47 15.30
CA ASN A 46 9.39 6.18 14.15
C ASN A 46 10.65 5.48 13.63
N SER A 47 10.78 5.38 12.31
CA SER A 47 11.93 4.74 11.65
C SER A 47 13.27 5.41 11.98
N ASP A 48 13.27 6.75 12.10
CA ASP A 48 14.45 7.50 12.52
C ASP A 48 14.91 7.13 13.93
N THR A 49 13.99 6.83 14.81
CA THR A 49 14.30 6.37 16.18
C THR A 49 14.89 4.96 16.18
N ILE A 50 14.34 4.05 15.36
CA ILE A 50 14.87 2.69 15.20
C ILE A 50 16.30 2.75 14.66
N GLN A 51 16.52 3.50 13.59
CA GLN A 51 17.83 3.67 12.97
C GLN A 51 18.89 4.20 13.96
N GLN A 52 18.53 5.19 14.75
CA GLN A 52 19.44 5.80 15.72
C GLN A 52 19.76 4.89 16.91
N ARG A 53 18.77 4.13 17.40
CA ARG A 53 18.94 3.28 18.58
C ARG A 53 19.86 2.10 18.34
N CYS A 54 19.75 1.44 17.21
CA CYS A 54 20.52 0.23 16.97
C CYS A 54 21.99 0.44 16.76
N ARG A 55 22.40 1.61 16.28
CA ARG A 55 23.81 1.94 16.01
C ARG A 55 24.59 0.84 15.28
N PHE A 56 23.92 0.12 14.39
CA PHE A 56 24.51 -0.90 13.54
C PHE A 56 25.17 -0.25 12.33
N PHE A 57 26.23 0.49 12.55
CA PHE A 57 26.94 1.18 11.49
C PHE A 57 28.00 0.28 10.86
N GLY A 58 28.40 0.62 9.64
CA GLY A 58 29.34 -0.16 8.85
C GLY A 58 30.71 -0.39 9.51
N TYR A 59 31.14 0.44 10.46
CA TYR A 59 32.39 0.24 11.21
C TYR A 59 32.39 -1.04 12.08
N LYS A 60 31.22 -1.65 12.34
CA LYS A 60 31.10 -2.92 13.08
C LYS A 60 31.35 -4.15 12.20
N MET A 61 31.45 -4.02 10.90
CA MET A 61 31.66 -5.15 9.99
C MET A 61 32.82 -6.08 10.41
N PRO A 62 33.98 -5.59 10.86
CA PRO A 62 35.08 -6.46 11.25
C PRO A 62 34.77 -7.42 12.41
N TYR A 63 33.84 -7.04 13.31
CA TYR A 63 33.51 -7.83 14.50
C TYR A 63 32.00 -8.11 14.63
N ILE A 64 31.23 -7.94 13.56
CA ILE A 64 29.75 -8.09 13.58
C ILE A 64 29.30 -9.46 14.08
N ARG A 65 30.09 -10.51 13.84
CA ARG A 65 29.81 -11.86 14.31
C ARG A 65 29.79 -11.98 15.84
N SER A 66 30.53 -11.09 16.51
CA SER A 66 30.59 -11.01 17.98
C SER A 66 29.51 -10.10 18.57
N CYS A 67 28.82 -9.33 17.73
CA CYS A 67 27.76 -8.45 18.20
C CYS A 67 26.51 -9.24 18.62
N ARG A 68 25.89 -8.80 19.73
CA ARG A 68 24.65 -9.33 20.26
C ARG A 68 23.71 -8.19 20.58
N VAL A 69 22.42 -8.39 20.24
CA VAL A 69 21.37 -7.42 20.57
C VAL A 69 20.22 -8.15 21.23
N PHE A 70 19.84 -7.65 22.39
CA PHE A 70 18.72 -8.18 23.14
C PHE A 70 17.58 -7.18 23.10
N LEU A 71 16.46 -7.59 22.51
CA LEU A 71 15.27 -6.79 22.25
C LEU A 71 14.00 -7.55 22.64
N PRO A 72 12.93 -6.86 23.06
CA PRO A 72 11.60 -7.44 23.11
C PRO A 72 11.14 -7.89 21.71
N SER A 73 10.36 -8.97 21.65
CA SER A 73 9.89 -9.54 20.38
C SER A 73 9.16 -8.52 19.48
N ILE A 74 8.39 -7.62 20.08
CA ILE A 74 7.71 -6.55 19.34
C ILE A 74 8.70 -5.58 18.67
N SER A 75 9.83 -5.28 19.33
CA SER A 75 10.88 -4.45 18.75
C SER A 75 11.56 -5.12 17.58
N ILE A 76 11.78 -6.44 17.65
CA ILE A 76 12.36 -7.20 16.55
C ILE A 76 11.50 -7.06 15.30
N GLN A 77 10.16 -7.14 15.42
CA GLN A 77 9.24 -6.93 14.30
C GLN A 77 9.40 -5.54 13.68
N TYR A 78 9.49 -4.47 14.49
CA TYR A 78 9.72 -3.12 13.99
C TYR A 78 11.06 -2.97 13.25
N TYR A 79 12.11 -3.65 13.71
CA TYR A 79 13.40 -3.65 13.02
C TYR A 79 13.35 -4.37 11.69
N LEU A 80 12.65 -5.50 11.61
CA LEU A 80 12.46 -6.24 10.36
C LEU A 80 11.68 -5.40 9.33
N GLU A 81 10.60 -4.75 9.76
CA GLU A 81 9.84 -3.83 8.90
C GLU A 81 10.70 -2.64 8.43
N TYR A 82 11.50 -2.08 9.33
CA TYR A 82 12.43 -1.00 8.97
C TYR A 82 13.43 -1.45 7.91
N VAL A 83 14.05 -2.62 8.05
CA VAL A 83 15.00 -3.16 7.06
C VAL A 83 14.34 -3.37 5.72
N LYS A 84 13.14 -3.95 5.68
CA LYS A 84 12.36 -4.11 4.44
C LYS A 84 12.11 -2.76 3.74
N MET A 85 11.73 -1.75 4.50
CA MET A 85 11.51 -0.38 3.99
C MET A 85 12.81 0.22 3.42
N GLU A 86 13.94 0.07 4.12
CA GLU A 86 15.24 0.57 3.66
C GLU A 86 15.70 -0.12 2.37
N GLU A 87 15.50 -1.42 2.26
CA GLU A 87 15.86 -2.19 1.05
C GLU A 87 15.01 -1.78 -0.14
N GLU A 88 13.72 -1.57 0.08
CA GLU A 88 12.83 -1.03 -0.96
C GLU A 88 13.29 0.36 -1.41
N LEU A 89 13.58 1.25 -0.46
CA LEU A 89 14.06 2.60 -0.77
C LEU A 89 15.37 2.56 -1.58
N ARG A 90 16.31 1.70 -1.20
CA ARG A 90 17.57 1.51 -1.93
C ARG A 90 17.34 0.99 -3.35
N SER A 91 16.43 0.04 -3.52
CA SER A 91 16.06 -0.48 -4.83
C SER A 91 15.47 0.61 -5.73
N VAL A 92 14.58 1.45 -5.18
CA VAL A 92 14.01 2.59 -5.90
C VAL A 92 15.09 3.58 -6.30
N LEU A 93 15.97 3.96 -5.36
CA LEU A 93 17.07 4.90 -5.63
C LEU A 93 18.05 4.36 -6.67
N ALA A 94 18.36 3.07 -6.62
CA ALA A 94 19.23 2.42 -7.60
C ALA A 94 18.63 2.36 -9.02
N SER A 95 17.31 2.43 -9.13
CA SER A 95 16.60 2.42 -10.42
C SER A 95 16.34 3.81 -11.00
N CYS A 96 16.72 4.88 -10.29
CA CYS A 96 16.47 6.26 -10.69
C CYS A 96 17.75 6.92 -11.21
N ASP A 97 17.65 7.65 -12.33
CA ASP A 97 18.76 8.42 -12.89
C ASP A 97 19.13 9.66 -12.05
N SER A 98 18.21 10.14 -11.24
CA SER A 98 18.44 11.24 -10.31
C SER A 98 17.59 11.15 -9.05
N LEU A 99 18.04 11.76 -7.95
CA LEU A 99 17.27 11.85 -6.70
C LEU A 99 15.99 12.66 -6.85
N VAL A 100 15.92 13.54 -7.83
CA VAL A 100 14.72 14.35 -8.11
C VAL A 100 13.63 13.50 -8.74
N SER A 101 14.01 12.53 -9.58
CA SER A 101 13.07 11.59 -10.22
C SER A 101 12.66 10.45 -9.29
N ALA A 102 13.37 10.25 -8.17
CA ALA A 102 12.99 9.25 -7.18
C ALA A 102 11.69 9.66 -6.49
N GLU A 103 10.64 8.90 -6.71
CA GLU A 103 9.41 9.08 -5.94
C GLU A 103 9.68 8.79 -4.45
N ARG A 104 9.54 9.82 -3.62
CA ARG A 104 9.70 9.73 -2.15
C ARG A 104 8.50 9.06 -1.51
N LYS A 105 8.30 7.80 -1.83
CA LYS A 105 7.18 7.00 -1.32
C LYS A 105 7.74 5.89 -0.45
N LEU A 106 7.20 5.75 0.73
CA LEU A 106 7.57 4.70 1.68
C LEU A 106 6.37 3.78 1.89
N LEU A 107 6.56 2.50 1.65
CA LEU A 107 5.56 1.49 1.91
C LEU A 107 5.90 0.76 3.22
N LEU A 108 4.93 0.66 4.10
CA LEU A 108 5.04 -0.02 5.39
C LEU A 108 3.94 -1.09 5.49
N SER A 109 4.31 -2.26 5.96
CA SER A 109 3.36 -3.35 6.21
C SER A 109 2.58 -3.19 7.53
N ASP A 110 3.09 -2.40 8.47
CA ASP A 110 2.47 -2.12 9.76
C ASP A 110 2.18 -0.61 9.92
N ASP A 111 0.97 -0.26 10.37
CA ASP A 111 0.59 1.14 10.60
C ASP A 111 1.15 1.71 11.93
N LYS A 112 1.81 0.89 12.73
CA LYS A 112 2.53 1.28 13.95
C LYS A 112 3.94 1.82 13.71
N LEU A 113 4.50 1.60 12.52
CA LEU A 113 5.79 2.16 12.11
C LEU A 113 5.56 3.41 11.26
N ARG A 114 6.18 4.52 11.61
CA ARG A 114 6.15 5.78 10.84
C ARG A 114 7.53 6.07 10.24
N PRO A 115 7.61 6.70 9.05
CA PRO A 115 8.88 7.04 8.43
C PRO A 115 9.74 7.96 9.30
N THR A 116 9.09 8.93 9.97
CA THR A 116 9.73 9.88 10.89
C THR A 116 8.71 10.45 11.86
N ARG A 117 9.12 11.36 12.74
CA ARG A 117 8.23 12.03 13.70
C ARG A 117 7.21 12.90 12.95
N GLN A 118 6.00 12.95 13.48
CA GLN A 118 4.89 13.69 12.85
C GLN A 118 5.18 15.18 12.67
N ASN A 119 5.92 15.79 13.57
CA ASN A 119 6.30 17.21 13.50
C ASN A 119 7.45 17.51 12.51
N VAL A 120 8.11 16.49 11.99
CA VAL A 120 9.18 16.59 10.98
C VAL A 120 8.64 16.29 9.59
N LEU A 121 7.52 15.53 9.51
CA LEU A 121 6.87 15.28 8.23
C LEU A 121 6.35 16.60 7.67
N PRO A 122 6.66 16.95 6.42
CA PRO A 122 6.00 18.08 5.76
C PRO A 122 4.48 17.90 5.81
N ILE A 123 3.74 19.01 5.89
CA ILE A 123 2.25 19.00 5.86
C ILE A 123 1.73 18.29 4.61
N SER A 124 2.56 18.19 3.58
CA SER A 124 2.30 17.52 2.30
C SER A 124 2.43 16.00 2.29
N VAL A 125 2.69 15.33 3.41
CA VAL A 125 2.77 13.86 3.41
C VAL A 125 1.41 13.25 3.66
N VAL A 126 0.91 12.54 2.67
CA VAL A 126 -0.37 11.81 2.73
C VAL A 126 -0.13 10.37 3.16
N LYS A 127 -0.88 9.95 4.18
CA LYS A 127 -0.93 8.55 4.64
C LYS A 127 -2.09 7.84 3.96
N SER A 128 -1.79 6.84 3.15
CA SER A 128 -2.79 5.95 2.56
C SER A 128 -2.74 4.57 3.20
N ARG A 129 -3.89 4.05 3.59
CA ARG A 129 -4.02 2.68 4.11
C ARG A 129 -4.45 1.74 3.00
N LEU A 130 -3.66 0.70 2.77
CA LEU A 130 -3.98 -0.41 1.88
C LEU A 130 -4.61 -1.53 2.72
N THR A 131 -5.86 -1.32 3.17
CA THR A 131 -6.57 -2.21 4.09
C THR A 131 -8.02 -2.36 3.71
N GLY A 132 -8.56 -3.58 3.74
CA GLY A 132 -9.96 -3.83 3.42
C GLY A 132 -10.34 -3.49 1.97
N LEU A 133 -11.59 -3.16 1.75
CA LEU A 133 -12.15 -2.85 0.44
C LEU A 133 -12.20 -1.35 0.17
N HIS A 134 -11.61 -0.93 -0.95
CA HIS A 134 -11.62 0.45 -1.44
C HIS A 134 -12.16 0.53 -2.86
N LEU A 135 -13.31 1.17 -3.03
CA LEU A 135 -13.85 1.51 -4.33
C LEU A 135 -13.13 2.74 -4.88
N THR A 136 -12.82 2.71 -6.17
CA THR A 136 -12.25 3.83 -6.90
C THR A 136 -13.33 4.49 -7.78
N ASN A 137 -13.13 5.77 -8.11
CA ASN A 137 -14.03 6.50 -8.97
C ASN A 137 -13.38 6.75 -10.34
N ALA A 138 -13.90 6.10 -11.37
CA ALA A 138 -13.39 6.19 -12.74
C ALA A 138 -14.36 6.91 -13.70
N PHE A 139 -15.32 7.68 -13.18
CA PHE A 139 -16.46 8.21 -13.94
C PHE A 139 -16.34 9.72 -14.23
N ASN A 140 -15.13 10.26 -14.38
CA ASN A 140 -14.91 11.70 -14.49
C ASN A 140 -15.34 12.30 -15.82
N ASP A 141 -15.14 11.58 -16.91
CA ASP A 141 -15.56 12.01 -18.24
C ASP A 141 -15.79 10.83 -19.20
N ALA A 142 -16.47 11.10 -20.30
CA ALA A 142 -16.84 10.06 -21.26
C ALA A 142 -15.65 9.45 -22.01
N LYS A 143 -14.53 10.20 -22.18
CA LYS A 143 -13.31 9.66 -22.84
C LYS A 143 -12.62 8.68 -21.91
N LEU A 144 -12.51 9.05 -20.64
CA LEU A 144 -11.91 8.20 -19.61
C LEU A 144 -12.69 6.90 -19.44
N ILE A 145 -14.01 6.99 -19.39
CA ILE A 145 -14.90 5.83 -19.30
C ILE A 145 -14.64 4.88 -20.47
N ARG A 146 -14.70 5.37 -21.72
CA ARG A 146 -14.48 4.52 -22.90
C ARG A 146 -13.10 3.89 -22.94
N HIS A 147 -12.07 4.64 -22.52
CA HIS A 147 -10.71 4.11 -22.44
C HIS A 147 -10.64 2.95 -21.43
N ASN A 148 -11.17 3.16 -20.23
CA ASN A 148 -11.12 2.15 -19.17
C ASN A 148 -11.98 0.92 -19.52
N ASP A 149 -13.12 1.13 -20.17
CA ASP A 149 -13.99 0.03 -20.64
C ASP A 149 -13.23 -0.83 -21.67
N SER A 150 -12.55 -0.20 -22.64
CA SER A 150 -11.70 -0.92 -23.61
C SER A 150 -10.60 -1.73 -22.91
N VAL A 151 -9.90 -1.14 -21.93
CA VAL A 151 -8.85 -1.82 -21.16
C VAL A 151 -9.40 -3.05 -20.43
N ILE A 152 -10.58 -2.93 -19.79
CA ILE A 152 -11.18 -4.06 -19.07
C ILE A 152 -11.73 -5.12 -20.04
N GLU A 153 -12.39 -4.72 -21.10
CA GLU A 153 -12.95 -5.67 -22.09
C GLU A 153 -11.84 -6.48 -22.76
N GLU A 154 -10.76 -5.86 -23.18
CA GLU A 154 -9.57 -6.52 -23.72
C GLU A 154 -8.95 -7.50 -22.71
N PHE A 155 -8.85 -7.06 -21.46
CA PHE A 155 -8.30 -7.87 -20.38
C PHE A 155 -9.18 -9.09 -20.06
N LEU A 156 -10.50 -8.91 -19.94
CA LEU A 156 -11.45 -10.00 -19.73
C LEU A 156 -11.50 -10.96 -20.91
N PHE A 157 -11.38 -10.44 -22.14
CA PHE A 157 -11.32 -11.27 -23.35
C PHE A 157 -10.07 -12.16 -23.37
N ALA A 158 -8.91 -11.58 -23.04
CA ALA A 158 -7.65 -12.33 -22.96
C ALA A 158 -7.70 -13.47 -21.92
N HIS A 159 -8.43 -13.27 -20.82
CA HIS A 159 -8.54 -14.25 -19.73
C HIS A 159 -9.83 -15.09 -19.77
N LYS A 160 -10.61 -15.01 -20.85
CA LYS A 160 -11.91 -15.69 -20.94
C LYS A 160 -11.85 -17.20 -20.66
N ALA A 161 -10.76 -17.86 -21.07
CA ALA A 161 -10.57 -19.29 -20.84
C ALA A 161 -10.28 -19.65 -19.36
N HIS A 162 -9.88 -18.66 -18.55
CA HIS A 162 -9.53 -18.82 -17.12
C HIS A 162 -10.61 -18.31 -16.18
N LEU A 163 -11.67 -17.70 -16.69
CA LEU A 163 -12.82 -17.25 -15.93
C LEU A 163 -13.60 -18.43 -15.36
N ASN A 164 -13.66 -18.53 -14.04
CA ASN A 164 -14.40 -19.57 -13.34
C ASN A 164 -15.46 -18.96 -12.43
N ASP A 165 -16.63 -19.59 -12.35
CA ASP A 165 -17.64 -19.22 -11.38
C ASP A 165 -17.11 -19.43 -9.97
N ILE A 166 -17.29 -18.43 -9.11
CA ILE A 166 -16.86 -18.45 -7.71
C ILE A 166 -18.07 -18.16 -6.83
N THR A 167 -18.24 -18.97 -5.81
CA THR A 167 -19.22 -18.76 -4.74
C THR A 167 -18.49 -18.56 -3.43
N PHE A 168 -19.06 -17.77 -2.52
CA PHE A 168 -18.52 -17.53 -1.20
C PHE A 168 -19.48 -18.08 -0.15
N ASP A 169 -18.91 -18.67 0.90
CA ASP A 169 -19.69 -19.24 2.01
C ASP A 169 -20.63 -18.18 2.60
N GLY A 170 -21.90 -18.58 2.80
CA GLY A 170 -22.94 -17.67 3.26
C GLY A 170 -23.64 -16.84 2.15
N SER A 171 -23.27 -17.06 0.87
CA SER A 171 -24.01 -16.54 -0.28
C SER A 171 -24.84 -17.63 -0.91
N ALA A 172 -26.08 -17.30 -1.31
CA ALA A 172 -26.90 -18.21 -2.11
C ALA A 172 -26.27 -18.42 -3.50
N GLU A 173 -26.50 -19.57 -4.12
CA GLU A 173 -25.97 -19.90 -5.45
C GLU A 173 -26.34 -18.91 -6.56
N THR A 174 -27.38 -18.12 -6.35
CA THR A 174 -27.79 -17.06 -7.27
C THR A 174 -26.84 -15.87 -7.30
N TYR A 175 -25.96 -15.73 -6.28
CA TYR A 175 -24.93 -14.71 -6.21
C TYR A 175 -23.60 -15.28 -6.66
N ARG A 176 -23.41 -15.38 -7.96
CA ARG A 176 -22.19 -15.89 -8.58
C ARG A 176 -21.31 -14.75 -9.02
N HIS A 177 -20.03 -14.89 -8.75
CA HIS A 177 -18.99 -14.04 -9.28
C HIS A 177 -18.11 -14.88 -10.20
N ARG A 178 -17.44 -14.24 -11.13
CA ARG A 178 -16.43 -14.90 -11.97
C ARG A 178 -15.06 -14.39 -11.60
N GLY A 179 -14.11 -15.31 -11.44
CA GLY A 179 -12.76 -14.91 -11.03
C GLY A 179 -11.67 -15.72 -11.69
N PHE A 180 -10.49 -15.13 -11.70
CA PHE A 180 -9.30 -15.73 -12.28
C PHE A 180 -8.03 -15.16 -11.63
N LYS A 181 -6.95 -15.94 -11.71
CA LYS A 181 -5.62 -15.55 -11.24
C LYS A 181 -4.84 -14.92 -12.37
N VAL A 182 -4.11 -13.86 -12.07
CA VAL A 182 -3.28 -13.13 -13.01
C VAL A 182 -1.87 -12.99 -12.42
N PRO A 183 -0.81 -13.29 -13.18
CA PRO A 183 0.56 -13.02 -12.73
C PRO A 183 0.74 -11.56 -12.30
N VAL A 184 1.51 -11.32 -11.23
CA VAL A 184 1.71 -9.95 -10.69
C VAL A 184 2.17 -8.97 -11.76
N LYS A 185 3.07 -9.38 -12.66
CA LYS A 185 3.57 -8.54 -13.76
C LYS A 185 2.43 -8.06 -14.66
N GLU A 186 1.55 -8.94 -15.05
CA GLU A 186 0.42 -8.65 -15.93
C GLU A 186 -0.66 -7.80 -15.21
N ALA A 187 -0.89 -8.07 -13.92
CA ALA A 187 -1.76 -7.23 -13.10
C ALA A 187 -1.24 -5.79 -12.98
N ILE A 188 0.08 -5.62 -12.86
CA ILE A 188 0.72 -4.29 -12.87
C ILE A 188 0.54 -3.60 -14.22
N GLU A 189 0.69 -4.33 -15.33
CA GLU A 189 0.48 -3.78 -16.67
C GLU A 189 -0.97 -3.33 -16.87
N PHE A 190 -1.94 -4.17 -16.50
CA PHE A 190 -3.36 -3.81 -16.50
C PHE A 190 -3.62 -2.53 -15.68
N LEU A 191 -3.15 -2.48 -14.43
CA LEU A 191 -3.34 -1.31 -13.55
C LEU A 191 -2.66 -0.06 -14.10
N SER A 192 -1.52 -0.21 -14.80
CA SER A 192 -0.82 0.93 -15.40
C SER A 192 -1.63 1.55 -16.55
N ASN A 193 -2.36 0.73 -17.30
CA ASN A 193 -3.22 1.18 -18.40
C ASN A 193 -4.56 1.75 -17.95
N PHE A 194 -5.08 1.30 -16.80
CA PHE A 194 -6.33 1.82 -16.26
C PHE A 194 -6.14 3.21 -15.66
N GLN A 195 -6.98 4.17 -16.01
CA GLN A 195 -6.78 5.60 -15.69
C GLN A 195 -7.78 6.12 -14.67
N TYR A 196 -7.30 7.07 -13.85
CA TYR A 196 -8.09 7.84 -12.90
C TYR A 196 -7.74 9.31 -13.02
N ARG A 197 -8.70 10.20 -12.71
CA ARG A 197 -8.47 11.64 -12.56
C ARG A 197 -8.39 12.09 -11.11
N HIS A 198 -9.16 11.45 -10.22
CA HIS A 198 -9.10 11.81 -8.81
C HIS A 198 -7.74 11.46 -8.20
N TYR A 199 -7.12 12.43 -7.58
CA TYR A 199 -5.81 12.29 -6.95
C TYR A 199 -5.73 11.10 -6.00
N GLU A 200 -6.71 10.91 -5.12
CA GLU A 200 -6.74 9.79 -4.17
C GLU A 200 -6.71 8.41 -4.87
N ASP A 201 -7.44 8.27 -5.99
CA ASP A 201 -7.49 7.01 -6.75
C ASP A 201 -6.20 6.78 -7.54
N VAL A 202 -5.63 7.84 -8.12
CA VAL A 202 -4.30 7.80 -8.76
C VAL A 202 -3.24 7.35 -7.75
N MET A 203 -3.23 7.95 -6.56
CA MET A 203 -2.28 7.63 -5.51
C MET A 203 -2.47 6.21 -4.98
N ARG A 204 -3.72 5.77 -4.80
CA ARG A 204 -4.03 4.41 -4.38
C ARG A 204 -3.59 3.37 -5.40
N LYS A 205 -3.86 3.60 -6.68
CA LYS A 205 -3.38 2.74 -7.77
C LYS A 205 -1.86 2.64 -7.76
N ALA A 206 -1.16 3.77 -7.68
CA ALA A 206 0.30 3.81 -7.61
C ALA A 206 0.85 3.07 -6.39
N ALA A 207 0.23 3.25 -5.22
CA ALA A 207 0.60 2.52 -4.01
C ALA A 207 0.37 1.01 -4.15
N THR A 208 -0.75 0.60 -4.75
CA THR A 208 -1.04 -0.82 -5.00
C THR A 208 -0.02 -1.44 -5.95
N ILE A 209 0.30 -0.77 -7.08
CA ILE A 209 1.31 -1.25 -8.03
C ILE A 209 2.67 -1.43 -7.33
N ARG A 210 3.07 -0.46 -6.52
CA ARG A 210 4.32 -0.52 -5.78
C ARG A 210 4.32 -1.66 -4.77
N TYR A 211 3.23 -1.83 -4.06
CA TYR A 211 3.09 -2.92 -3.10
C TYR A 211 3.13 -4.29 -3.78
N LEU A 212 2.49 -4.45 -4.94
CA LEU A 212 2.57 -5.67 -5.74
C LEU A 212 4.01 -5.99 -6.17
N ARG A 213 4.79 -4.97 -6.61
CA ARG A 213 6.20 -5.15 -6.93
C ARG A 213 7.01 -5.60 -5.72
N TYR A 214 6.80 -4.96 -4.58
CA TYR A 214 7.46 -5.33 -3.34
C TYR A 214 7.13 -6.78 -2.94
N LEU A 215 5.84 -7.15 -2.85
CA LEU A 215 5.43 -8.51 -2.49
C LEU A 215 5.95 -9.57 -3.46
N SER A 216 6.04 -9.25 -4.75
CA SER A 216 6.57 -10.19 -5.76
C SER A 216 8.09 -10.34 -5.73
N SER A 217 8.82 -9.42 -5.09
CA SER A 217 10.28 -9.46 -4.96
C SER A 217 10.77 -10.10 -3.66
N LEU A 218 9.86 -10.49 -2.77
CA LEU A 218 10.22 -11.15 -1.51
C LEU A 218 10.69 -12.58 -1.73
N ASP A 219 11.74 -12.99 -1.01
CA ASP A 219 12.21 -14.38 -0.91
C ASP A 219 11.65 -15.05 0.35
N SER A 220 10.35 -14.89 0.62
CA SER A 220 9.70 -15.37 1.83
C SER A 220 8.32 -15.95 1.55
N GLU A 221 7.70 -16.57 2.57
CA GLU A 221 6.33 -17.09 2.49
C GLU A 221 5.28 -15.99 2.24
N ASP A 222 5.62 -14.73 2.47
CA ASP A 222 4.77 -13.58 2.19
C ASP A 222 4.82 -13.13 0.72
N ALA A 223 5.68 -13.74 -0.09
CA ALA A 223 5.79 -13.46 -1.51
C ALA A 223 4.51 -13.85 -2.25
N ILE A 224 4.06 -12.99 -3.15
CA ILE A 224 2.92 -13.30 -4.03
C ILE A 224 3.37 -13.43 -5.48
N SER A 225 2.84 -14.41 -6.17
CA SER A 225 3.11 -14.61 -7.61
C SER A 225 1.94 -14.20 -8.50
N PHE A 226 0.75 -14.00 -7.92
CA PHE A 226 -0.47 -13.65 -8.66
C PHE A 226 -1.36 -12.69 -7.87
N VAL A 227 -2.23 -12.01 -8.61
CA VAL A 227 -3.34 -11.18 -8.12
C VAL A 227 -4.64 -11.85 -8.54
N TYR A 228 -5.65 -11.76 -7.70
CA TYR A 228 -6.96 -12.32 -8.02
C TYR A 228 -7.87 -11.23 -8.56
N PHE A 229 -8.44 -11.47 -9.75
CA PHE A 229 -9.46 -10.60 -10.33
C PHE A 229 -10.83 -11.25 -10.19
N ILE A 230 -11.81 -10.48 -9.77
CA ILE A 230 -13.21 -10.94 -9.61
C ILE A 230 -14.14 -9.99 -10.32
N GLU A 231 -14.81 -10.48 -11.32
CA GLU A 231 -15.96 -9.79 -11.94
C GLU A 231 -17.16 -9.91 -11.01
N MET A 232 -17.60 -8.78 -10.48
CA MET A 232 -18.61 -8.69 -9.43
C MET A 232 -20.02 -8.78 -10.01
N ALA A 233 -20.45 -9.97 -10.40
CA ALA A 233 -21.81 -10.25 -10.85
C ALA A 233 -22.71 -10.47 -9.63
N TYR A 234 -23.29 -9.41 -9.10
CA TYR A 234 -24.13 -9.44 -7.92
C TYR A 234 -25.40 -10.27 -8.10
N SER A 235 -26.08 -10.12 -9.22
CA SER A 235 -27.23 -10.95 -9.61
C SER A 235 -27.33 -10.93 -11.11
N MET A 236 -27.41 -12.11 -11.72
CA MET A 236 -27.61 -12.25 -13.16
C MET A 236 -28.91 -11.57 -13.67
N LYS A 237 -29.79 -11.15 -12.76
CA LYS A 237 -31.12 -10.59 -13.12
C LYS A 237 -31.20 -9.07 -13.02
N LYS A 238 -30.26 -8.40 -12.33
CA LYS A 238 -30.30 -6.94 -12.17
C LYS A 238 -28.88 -6.37 -12.23
N PRO A 239 -28.55 -5.57 -13.26
CA PRO A 239 -27.31 -4.82 -13.30
C PRO A 239 -27.24 -3.84 -12.13
N ARG A 240 -26.02 -3.44 -11.76
CA ARG A 240 -25.80 -2.40 -10.73
C ARG A 240 -26.12 -1.04 -11.32
N GLU A 241 -27.38 -0.62 -11.21
CA GLU A 241 -27.82 0.69 -11.72
C GLU A 241 -27.59 1.78 -10.70
N ARG A 242 -26.90 2.84 -11.10
CA ARG A 242 -26.63 4.03 -10.27
C ARG A 242 -26.83 5.30 -11.12
N ALA A 243 -27.09 6.41 -10.44
CA ALA A 243 -27.04 7.72 -11.09
C ALA A 243 -25.69 8.39 -10.81
N LEU A 244 -25.23 9.21 -11.73
CA LEU A 244 -24.10 10.10 -11.52
C LEU A 244 -24.60 11.50 -11.15
N ASP A 245 -23.91 12.14 -10.22
CA ASP A 245 -24.07 13.57 -9.99
C ASP A 245 -23.60 14.31 -11.25
N PRO A 246 -24.44 15.16 -11.85
CA PRO A 246 -24.12 15.81 -13.12
C PRO A 246 -22.99 16.85 -13.00
N THR A 247 -22.69 17.33 -11.80
CA THR A 247 -21.65 18.34 -11.55
C THR A 247 -20.36 17.71 -11.08
N LEU A 248 -20.45 16.78 -10.14
CA LEU A 248 -19.28 16.17 -9.52
C LEU A 248 -18.80 14.89 -10.25
N HIS A 249 -19.61 14.37 -11.18
CA HIS A 249 -19.34 13.12 -11.88
C HIS A 249 -19.00 11.95 -10.93
N LYS A 250 -19.66 11.93 -9.77
CA LYS A 250 -19.55 10.87 -8.76
C LYS A 250 -20.85 10.10 -8.67
N LEU A 251 -20.75 8.82 -8.32
CA LEU A 251 -21.95 8.02 -8.09
C LEU A 251 -22.80 8.61 -6.96
N THR A 252 -24.09 8.73 -7.20
CA THR A 252 -25.04 9.03 -6.16
C THR A 252 -25.41 7.73 -5.43
N GLY A 253 -24.81 7.53 -4.28
CA GLY A 253 -24.99 6.34 -3.47
C GLY A 253 -23.85 5.33 -3.60
N ASN A 254 -23.90 4.29 -2.77
CA ASN A 254 -22.89 3.26 -2.70
C ASN A 254 -23.10 2.21 -3.80
N ILE A 255 -22.02 1.82 -4.48
CA ILE A 255 -22.03 0.71 -5.43
C ILE A 255 -21.97 -0.64 -4.75
N TYR A 256 -21.43 -0.71 -3.53
CA TYR A 256 -21.31 -1.95 -2.79
C TYR A 256 -22.66 -2.51 -2.39
N GLU A 257 -22.78 -3.82 -2.49
CA GLU A 257 -23.85 -4.54 -1.83
C GLU A 257 -23.36 -5.01 -0.45
N GLY A 258 -24.12 -4.63 0.56
CA GLY A 258 -23.85 -5.03 1.94
C GLY A 258 -24.29 -6.46 2.22
N TYR A 259 -23.98 -6.92 3.43
CA TYR A 259 -24.47 -8.19 3.94
C TYR A 259 -26.00 -8.24 3.95
N ASN A 260 -26.56 -9.35 3.49
CA ASN A 260 -27.95 -9.69 3.67
C ASN A 260 -28.13 -11.20 3.87
N LYS A 261 -29.37 -11.67 4.10
CA LYS A 261 -29.64 -13.09 4.39
C LYS A 261 -29.08 -14.07 3.35
N ASN A 262 -28.93 -13.62 2.11
CA ASN A 262 -28.54 -14.46 0.98
C ASN A 262 -27.17 -14.06 0.38
N TYR A 263 -26.49 -13.07 0.97
CA TYR A 263 -25.25 -12.55 0.43
C TYR A 263 -24.28 -12.06 1.53
N VAL A 264 -23.05 -12.49 1.46
CA VAL A 264 -22.00 -12.13 2.44
C VAL A 264 -21.58 -10.66 2.39
N GLY A 265 -21.88 -9.96 1.31
CA GLY A 265 -21.48 -8.59 1.06
C GLY A 265 -20.11 -8.47 0.36
N ASP A 266 -20.00 -7.46 -0.51
CA ASP A 266 -18.81 -7.25 -1.36
C ASP A 266 -17.50 -7.15 -0.56
N GLN A 267 -17.54 -6.63 0.67
CA GLN A 267 -16.37 -6.52 1.53
C GLN A 267 -15.75 -7.88 1.92
N LYS A 268 -16.56 -8.93 1.97
CA LYS A 268 -16.13 -10.29 2.27
C LYS A 268 -15.64 -11.07 1.07
N ILE A 269 -15.82 -10.51 -0.13
CA ILE A 269 -15.33 -11.10 -1.37
C ILE A 269 -13.85 -10.78 -1.52
N VAL A 270 -13.02 -11.56 -0.87
CA VAL A 270 -11.55 -11.40 -0.86
C VAL A 270 -10.87 -12.75 -0.78
N MET A 271 -9.77 -12.93 -1.51
CA MET A 271 -8.95 -14.13 -1.41
C MET A 271 -7.93 -13.96 -0.27
N PRO A 272 -7.76 -14.97 0.60
CA PRO A 272 -6.97 -14.82 1.82
C PRO A 272 -5.46 -14.60 1.56
N ASP A 273 -4.95 -15.14 0.44
CA ASP A 273 -3.51 -15.16 0.14
C ASP A 273 -3.13 -14.27 -1.06
N SER A 274 -4.03 -13.39 -1.50
CA SER A 274 -3.79 -12.51 -2.64
C SER A 274 -4.57 -11.21 -2.52
N ILE A 275 -3.99 -10.11 -2.99
CA ILE A 275 -4.74 -8.89 -3.22
C ILE A 275 -5.82 -9.21 -4.26
N THR A 276 -7.05 -8.81 -3.95
CA THR A 276 -8.20 -9.05 -4.83
C THR A 276 -8.62 -7.74 -5.49
N ILE A 277 -8.67 -7.73 -6.81
CA ILE A 277 -9.19 -6.62 -7.60
C ILE A 277 -10.59 -6.99 -8.06
N GLN A 278 -11.58 -6.25 -7.56
CA GLN A 278 -12.97 -6.43 -7.92
C GLN A 278 -13.32 -5.52 -9.10
N LEU A 279 -13.89 -6.09 -10.15
CA LEU A 279 -14.34 -5.40 -11.35
C LEU A 279 -15.86 -5.18 -11.26
N TYR A 280 -16.29 -3.93 -11.28
CA TYR A 280 -17.67 -3.55 -11.21
C TYR A 280 -18.17 -3.01 -12.56
N ASP A 281 -19.20 -3.62 -13.09
CA ASP A 281 -19.96 -3.11 -14.23
C ASP A 281 -21.16 -2.32 -13.70
N VAL A 282 -21.25 -1.04 -14.04
CA VAL A 282 -22.24 -0.11 -13.52
C VAL A 282 -23.04 0.48 -14.68
N MET A 283 -24.35 0.40 -14.60
CA MET A 283 -25.25 1.09 -15.53
C MET A 283 -25.67 2.45 -14.96
N PHE A 284 -25.66 3.46 -15.81
CA PHE A 284 -26.06 4.82 -15.42
C PHE A 284 -27.51 5.12 -15.78
N LYS A 285 -28.33 5.39 -14.76
CA LYS A 285 -29.75 5.75 -14.95
C LYS A 285 -29.97 7.06 -15.70
N ASN A 286 -29.02 7.98 -15.61
CA ASN A 286 -29.11 9.32 -16.17
C ASN A 286 -28.08 9.61 -17.27
N HIS A 287 -27.54 8.57 -17.92
CA HIS A 287 -26.50 8.68 -18.94
C HIS A 287 -26.83 9.67 -20.06
N GLN A 288 -28.08 9.67 -20.55
CA GLN A 288 -28.51 10.57 -21.62
C GLN A 288 -28.45 12.05 -21.22
N THR A 289 -28.83 12.34 -19.97
CA THR A 289 -28.83 13.72 -19.44
C THR A 289 -27.43 14.28 -19.28
N ILE A 290 -26.47 13.44 -18.95
CA ILE A 290 -25.06 13.85 -18.69
C ILE A 290 -24.16 13.61 -19.91
N GLY A 291 -24.65 13.04 -21.00
CA GLY A 291 -23.87 12.75 -22.21
C GLY A 291 -22.80 11.66 -22.04
N PHE A 292 -22.98 10.75 -21.10
CA PHE A 292 -22.07 9.65 -20.83
C PHE A 292 -22.53 8.34 -21.49
N PRO A 293 -21.63 7.32 -21.61
CA PRO A 293 -22.04 5.97 -21.95
C PRO A 293 -23.13 5.45 -20.99
N ASP A 294 -23.93 4.51 -21.42
CA ASP A 294 -24.98 3.88 -20.60
C ASP A 294 -24.43 3.02 -19.46
N ARG A 295 -23.18 2.55 -19.61
CA ARG A 295 -22.46 1.73 -18.63
C ARG A 295 -21.00 2.11 -18.55
N ALA A 296 -20.35 1.74 -17.47
CA ALA A 296 -18.93 1.90 -17.27
C ALA A 296 -18.40 0.89 -16.28
N TYR A 297 -17.11 0.57 -16.42
CA TYR A 297 -16.40 -0.24 -15.45
C TYR A 297 -15.67 0.63 -14.41
N THR A 298 -15.62 0.11 -13.17
CA THR A 298 -14.72 0.63 -12.13
C THR A 298 -14.10 -0.50 -11.35
N LEU A 299 -13.06 -0.17 -10.59
CA LEU A 299 -12.31 -1.14 -9.79
C LEU A 299 -12.53 -0.89 -8.30
N ALA A 300 -12.41 -1.96 -7.52
CA ALA A 300 -12.15 -1.86 -6.10
C ALA A 300 -10.96 -2.74 -5.73
N PHE A 301 -10.13 -2.27 -4.82
CA PHE A 301 -9.00 -3.01 -4.27
C PHE A 301 -9.40 -3.58 -2.93
N ASN A 302 -9.28 -4.89 -2.75
CA ASN A 302 -9.56 -5.56 -1.49
C ASN A 302 -8.29 -6.26 -0.98
N TYR A 303 -7.79 -5.78 0.17
CA TYR A 303 -6.55 -6.25 0.79
C TYR A 303 -6.91 -7.20 1.93
N PRO A 304 -6.55 -8.50 1.83
CA PRO A 304 -6.77 -9.44 2.92
C PRO A 304 -5.91 -9.07 4.14
N ASN A 305 -6.32 -9.50 5.33
CA ASN A 305 -5.66 -9.12 6.59
C ASN A 305 -4.15 -9.38 6.61
N LYS A 306 -3.70 -10.44 5.95
CA LYS A 306 -2.27 -10.78 5.84
C LYS A 306 -1.46 -9.83 4.96
N LEU A 307 -2.13 -9.16 4.01
CA LEU A 307 -1.51 -8.30 3.00
C LEU A 307 -1.99 -6.84 3.15
N GLN A 308 -2.11 -6.37 4.38
CA GLN A 308 -2.41 -4.96 4.66
C GLN A 308 -1.12 -4.17 4.80
N ALA A 309 -1.13 -2.93 4.31
CA ALA A 309 0.02 -2.05 4.39
C ALA A 309 -0.40 -0.58 4.61
N VAL A 310 0.55 0.21 5.07
CA VAL A 310 0.42 1.66 5.14
C VAL A 310 1.42 2.30 4.21
N TYR A 311 0.92 3.20 3.39
CA TYR A 311 1.70 3.90 2.39
C TYR A 311 1.78 5.39 2.70
N TYR A 312 2.98 5.95 2.70
CA TYR A 312 3.23 7.37 2.84
C TYR A 312 3.74 7.95 1.52
N SER A 313 3.10 8.99 1.03
CA SER A 313 3.54 9.72 -0.15
C SER A 313 3.72 11.19 0.17
N ALA A 314 4.73 11.82 -0.41
CA ALA A 314 4.77 13.27 -0.45
C ALA A 314 3.64 13.74 -1.37
N GLU A 315 2.90 14.75 -0.91
CA GLU A 315 1.96 15.47 -1.77
C GLU A 315 2.80 16.12 -2.88
N SER A 316 2.74 15.60 -4.11
CA SER A 316 3.15 16.41 -5.22
C SER A 316 2.15 17.57 -5.28
N LYS A 317 2.61 18.79 -5.21
CA LYS A 317 1.83 19.94 -5.69
C LYS A 317 1.68 19.73 -7.20
N TYR A 318 0.77 18.86 -7.61
CA TYR A 318 0.12 19.04 -8.89
C TYR A 318 -0.70 20.28 -8.69
N GLN A 319 -0.14 21.41 -9.05
CA GLN A 319 -0.93 22.52 -9.55
C GLN A 319 -1.81 21.87 -10.62
N ASP A 320 -3.09 22.02 -10.41
CA ASP A 320 -4.09 21.95 -11.46
C ASP A 320 -3.70 23.06 -12.44
N ASP A 321 -2.77 22.74 -13.35
CA ASP A 321 -2.59 23.51 -14.55
C ASP A 321 -3.86 23.23 -15.35
N SER A 322 -4.94 23.88 -14.94
CA SER A 322 -6.00 24.27 -15.81
C SER A 322 -5.29 24.98 -16.96
N ILE A 323 -5.15 24.27 -18.05
CA ILE A 323 -4.81 24.82 -19.34
C ILE A 323 -5.92 25.85 -19.57
N ASP A 324 -5.61 27.10 -19.26
CA ASP A 324 -6.28 28.24 -19.86
C ASP A 324 -5.97 28.12 -21.35
N GLU A 325 -6.87 27.49 -22.10
CA GLU A 325 -6.99 27.69 -23.51
C GLU A 325 -7.49 29.13 -23.68
N GLU A 326 -6.57 30.07 -23.70
CA GLU A 326 -6.77 31.35 -24.33
C GLU A 326 -6.30 31.23 -25.79
N ASP A 327 -7.26 31.54 -26.68
CA ASP A 327 -7.23 31.88 -28.12
C ASP A 327 -7.15 30.70 -29.11
#